data_0e080e54ee206dd6b2b14ea799a45be3
#
_entry.id   0e080e54ee206dd6b2b14ea799a45be3
#
_cell.length_a   1.000
_cell.length_b   1.000
_cell.length_c   1.000
_cell.angle_alpha   90.00
_cell.angle_beta   90.00
_cell.angle_gamma   90.00
#
_symmetry.space_group_name_H-M   'P 1'
#
loop_
_entity.id
_entity.type
_entity.pdbx_description
1 polymer ?
#
loop_
_entity_poly.entity_id
_entity_poly.type
_entity_poly.pdbx_seq_one_letter_code
_entity_poly.pdbx_strand_id
1 'polypeptide(L)'
;EPCLSPSQIESYLECPYKWFAQRRLRLEGLDEGFGPLQMGDFAHSALKSFYAHFQEEVAPKVTRGTIDSARAIMRDVLDRHESHQYDLKPSDNRLVPTTELERRDVDSLKRKLLDYLDYEAELLPAFHPAYLEYNIAEGATAEYAGHLLVGTADRIDVDNEGHAVVLDYKASVSPEHELAVREEGRLGKVQTLIYAQVARRMLGLNPVGALYVCYGKRCAVTGAYDATVLESPHLPFMRHDKCEFAPRDGESFADLLDRTEEAIARGVERMLSGDVRPDPSSPHACTWCPVLSCAERRA
;
A
#
# COMPACT_ATOMS: atom_id res chain seq x y z
N GLU A 1 -8.35 -2.81 24.98
CA GLU A 1 -7.02 -2.58 24.39
C GLU A 1 -7.15 -1.70 23.17
N PRO A 2 -6.20 -0.79 22.91
CA PRO A 2 -6.27 0.04 21.72
C PRO A 2 -6.08 -0.81 20.48
N CYS A 3 -6.96 -0.61 19.49
CA CYS A 3 -6.86 -1.25 18.20
C CYS A 3 -6.14 -0.30 17.23
N LEU A 4 -5.07 -0.74 16.62
CA LEU A 4 -4.21 0.05 15.73
C LEU A 4 -4.42 -0.34 14.28
N SER A 5 -4.16 0.57 13.35
CA SER A 5 -4.05 0.27 11.92
C SER A 5 -2.69 0.71 11.37
N PRO A 6 -2.17 0.06 10.33
CA PRO A 6 -0.92 0.46 9.71
C PRO A 6 -0.90 1.94 9.30
N SER A 7 -2.00 2.45 8.76
CA SER A 7 -2.13 3.87 8.38
C SER A 7 -2.10 4.81 9.58
N GLN A 8 -2.63 4.39 10.74
CA GLN A 8 -2.52 5.15 11.98
C GLN A 8 -1.07 5.22 12.47
N ILE A 9 -0.39 4.07 12.46
CA ILE A 9 1.02 3.96 12.86
C ILE A 9 1.88 4.85 11.96
N GLU A 10 1.75 4.73 10.63
CA GLU A 10 2.49 5.59 9.70
C GLU A 10 2.22 7.07 9.91
N SER A 11 0.96 7.46 10.05
CA SER A 11 0.60 8.87 10.26
C SER A 11 1.22 9.44 11.53
N TYR A 12 1.30 8.65 12.61
CA TYR A 12 1.96 9.05 13.86
C TYR A 12 3.48 9.15 13.69
N LEU A 13 4.11 8.18 13.04
CA LEU A 13 5.55 8.17 12.76
C LEU A 13 5.95 9.31 11.81
N GLU A 14 5.05 9.69 10.90
CA GLU A 14 5.27 10.83 10.02
C GLU A 14 5.29 12.16 10.80
N CYS A 15 4.33 12.40 11.69
CA CYS A 15 4.31 13.50 12.65
C CYS A 15 3.24 13.28 13.73
N PRO A 16 3.61 13.16 15.01
CA PRO A 16 2.66 12.99 16.11
C PRO A 16 1.56 14.04 16.16
N TYR A 17 1.91 15.32 15.91
CA TYR A 17 0.94 16.41 15.91
C TYR A 17 -0.02 16.37 14.73
N LYS A 18 0.46 16.05 13.53
CA LYS A 18 -0.39 15.82 12.34
C LYS A 18 -1.40 14.69 12.61
N TRP A 19 -0.90 13.55 13.11
CA TRP A 19 -1.75 12.42 13.49
C TRP A 19 -2.83 12.85 14.50
N PHE A 20 -2.46 13.57 15.56
CA PHE A 20 -3.40 14.06 16.56
C PHE A 20 -4.46 14.98 15.95
N ALA A 21 -4.04 15.94 15.12
CA ALA A 21 -4.92 16.87 14.44
C ALA A 21 -5.94 16.14 13.55
N GLN A 22 -5.47 15.20 12.73
CA GLN A 22 -6.34 14.48 11.78
C GLN A 22 -7.21 13.41 12.45
N ARG A 23 -6.64 12.61 13.37
CA ARG A 23 -7.31 11.43 13.92
C ARG A 23 -8.07 11.69 15.22
N ARG A 24 -7.63 12.63 16.05
CA ARG A 24 -8.26 12.96 17.33
C ARG A 24 -9.10 14.21 17.26
N LEU A 25 -8.57 15.30 16.69
CA LEU A 25 -9.34 16.53 16.52
C LEU A 25 -10.22 16.50 15.28
N ARG A 26 -10.03 15.51 14.38
CA ARG A 26 -10.77 15.37 13.11
C ARG A 26 -10.72 16.64 12.26
N LEU A 27 -9.57 17.31 12.25
CA LEU A 27 -9.33 18.41 11.35
C LEU A 27 -9.12 17.85 9.94
N GLU A 28 -10.15 17.96 9.14
CA GLU A 28 -10.12 17.56 7.73
C GLU A 28 -10.03 18.81 6.85
N GLY A 29 -9.38 18.68 5.71
CA GLY A 29 -9.52 19.67 4.65
C GLY A 29 -10.94 19.63 4.09
N LEU A 30 -11.35 20.67 3.39
CA LEU A 30 -12.61 20.63 2.64
C LEU A 30 -12.50 19.51 1.59
N ASP A 31 -13.30 18.46 1.74
CA ASP A 31 -13.41 17.39 0.75
C ASP A 31 -14.46 17.82 -0.29
N GLU A 32 -14.00 18.04 -1.51
CA GLU A 32 -14.85 18.40 -2.63
C GLU A 32 -15.59 17.19 -3.25
N GLY A 33 -15.41 15.99 -2.67
CA GLY A 33 -16.03 14.76 -3.16
C GLY A 33 -15.42 14.19 -4.44
N PHE A 34 -14.35 14.83 -4.96
CA PHE A 34 -13.59 14.35 -6.10
C PHE A 34 -12.09 14.64 -5.89
N GLY A 35 -11.28 13.60 -5.73
CA GLY A 35 -9.87 13.79 -5.46
C GLY A 35 -9.06 12.50 -5.38
N PRO A 36 -7.82 12.59 -4.87
CA PRO A 36 -6.91 11.45 -4.77
C PRO A 36 -7.45 10.28 -3.95
N LEU A 37 -8.25 10.55 -2.90
CA LEU A 37 -8.85 9.51 -2.06
C LEU A 37 -9.87 8.70 -2.86
N GLN A 38 -10.82 9.36 -3.51
CA GLN A 38 -11.87 8.72 -4.31
C GLN A 38 -11.28 7.97 -5.50
N MET A 39 -10.25 8.54 -6.16
CA MET A 39 -9.50 7.87 -7.23
C MET A 39 -8.75 6.63 -6.73
N GLY A 40 -8.12 6.71 -5.56
CA GLY A 40 -7.47 5.57 -4.93
C GLY A 40 -8.44 4.45 -4.63
N ASP A 41 -9.53 4.74 -3.96
CA ASP A 41 -10.59 3.79 -3.62
C ASP A 41 -11.22 3.13 -4.85
N PHE A 42 -11.43 3.89 -5.92
CA PHE A 42 -11.89 3.36 -7.20
C PHE A 42 -10.88 2.37 -7.78
N ALA A 43 -9.59 2.73 -7.81
CA ALA A 43 -8.54 1.89 -8.36
C ALA A 43 -8.40 0.57 -7.58
N HIS A 44 -8.35 0.61 -6.24
CA HIS A 44 -8.26 -0.59 -5.40
C HIS A 44 -9.46 -1.51 -5.59
N SER A 45 -10.68 -0.94 -5.59
CA SER A 45 -11.90 -1.72 -5.82
C SER A 45 -11.94 -2.36 -7.21
N ALA A 46 -11.50 -1.63 -8.23
CA ALA A 46 -11.43 -2.16 -9.59
C ALA A 46 -10.38 -3.27 -9.72
N LEU A 47 -9.18 -3.08 -9.16
CA LEU A 47 -8.13 -4.10 -9.16
C LEU A 47 -8.56 -5.37 -8.43
N LYS A 48 -9.20 -5.25 -7.25
CA LYS A 48 -9.78 -6.40 -6.55
C LYS A 48 -10.75 -7.16 -7.43
N SER A 49 -11.74 -6.47 -8.01
CA SER A 49 -12.75 -7.09 -8.87
C SER A 49 -12.14 -7.70 -10.12
N PHE A 50 -11.15 -7.03 -10.71
CA PHE A 50 -10.41 -7.53 -11.86
C PHE A 50 -9.74 -8.87 -11.55
N TYR A 51 -8.94 -8.95 -10.49
CA TYR A 51 -8.24 -10.20 -10.15
C TYR A 51 -9.21 -11.32 -9.81
N ALA A 52 -10.29 -11.04 -9.08
CA ALA A 52 -11.30 -12.03 -8.77
C ALA A 52 -11.90 -12.66 -10.04
N HIS A 53 -12.35 -11.85 -11.01
CA HIS A 53 -12.88 -12.35 -12.27
C HIS A 53 -11.81 -13.01 -13.14
N PHE A 54 -10.61 -12.41 -13.24
CA PHE A 54 -9.55 -12.94 -14.07
C PHE A 54 -9.07 -14.31 -13.59
N GLN A 55 -8.94 -14.52 -12.29
CA GLN A 55 -8.55 -15.80 -11.71
C GLN A 55 -9.62 -16.87 -11.89
N GLU A 56 -10.89 -16.51 -11.83
CA GLU A 56 -12.01 -17.44 -12.05
C GLU A 56 -12.12 -17.85 -13.52
N GLU A 57 -11.95 -16.93 -14.46
CA GLU A 57 -12.28 -17.14 -15.87
C GLU A 57 -11.08 -17.51 -16.75
N VAL A 58 -9.85 -17.11 -16.40
CA VAL A 58 -8.70 -17.18 -17.30
C VAL A 58 -7.51 -17.92 -16.71
N ALA A 59 -6.87 -17.38 -15.67
CA ALA A 59 -5.63 -17.90 -15.11
C ALA A 59 -5.32 -17.29 -13.73
N PRO A 60 -4.50 -17.96 -12.90
CA PRO A 60 -4.11 -17.42 -11.60
C PRO A 60 -3.36 -16.07 -11.66
N LYS A 61 -2.69 -15.77 -12.81
CA LYS A 61 -1.86 -14.59 -13.00
C LYS A 61 -1.95 -14.06 -14.42
N VAL A 62 -1.86 -12.72 -14.54
CA VAL A 62 -1.70 -12.06 -15.85
C VAL A 62 -0.32 -12.38 -16.42
N THR A 63 -0.29 -12.74 -17.69
CA THR A 63 0.94 -13.01 -18.46
C THR A 63 0.83 -12.38 -19.84
N ARG A 64 1.94 -12.33 -20.58
CA ARG A 64 1.91 -11.90 -22.00
C ARG A 64 0.93 -12.70 -22.85
N GLY A 65 0.75 -14.00 -22.54
CA GLY A 65 -0.20 -14.88 -23.27
C GLY A 65 -1.66 -14.63 -22.96
N THR A 66 -1.98 -14.02 -21.81
CA THR A 66 -3.35 -13.76 -21.34
C THR A 66 -3.73 -12.27 -21.35
N ILE A 67 -2.85 -11.42 -21.87
CA ILE A 67 -2.99 -9.95 -21.76
C ILE A 67 -4.25 -9.41 -22.44
N ASP A 68 -4.67 -9.98 -23.56
CA ASP A 68 -5.87 -9.51 -24.26
C ASP A 68 -7.15 -9.84 -23.46
N SER A 69 -7.21 -11.04 -22.87
CA SER A 69 -8.30 -11.40 -21.95
C SER A 69 -8.29 -10.52 -20.70
N ALA A 70 -7.11 -10.26 -20.13
CA ALA A 70 -6.96 -9.37 -18.99
C ALA A 70 -7.48 -7.94 -19.30
N ARG A 71 -7.13 -7.40 -20.46
CA ARG A 71 -7.63 -6.09 -20.90
C ARG A 71 -9.14 -6.06 -21.13
N ALA A 72 -9.70 -7.13 -21.65
CA ALA A 72 -11.15 -7.24 -21.85
C ALA A 72 -11.90 -7.22 -20.51
N ILE A 73 -11.47 -8.05 -19.55
CA ILE A 73 -12.04 -8.11 -18.20
C ILE A 73 -11.86 -6.77 -17.48
N MET A 74 -10.67 -6.16 -17.55
CA MET A 74 -10.41 -4.88 -16.90
C MET A 74 -11.32 -3.78 -17.44
N ARG A 75 -11.57 -3.71 -18.76
CA ARG A 75 -12.51 -2.72 -19.33
C ARG A 75 -13.92 -2.91 -18.79
N ASP A 76 -14.42 -4.14 -18.77
CA ASP A 76 -15.75 -4.44 -18.23
C ASP A 76 -15.85 -4.07 -16.74
N VAL A 77 -14.84 -4.41 -15.94
CA VAL A 77 -14.76 -4.04 -14.53
C VAL A 77 -14.79 -2.53 -14.34
N LEU A 78 -13.95 -1.80 -15.08
CA LEU A 78 -13.87 -0.34 -14.99
C LEU A 78 -15.18 0.34 -15.37
N ASP A 79 -15.83 -0.10 -16.44
CA ASP A 79 -17.11 0.44 -16.89
C ASP A 79 -18.24 0.12 -15.89
N ARG A 80 -18.23 -1.07 -15.32
CA ARG A 80 -19.17 -1.47 -14.26
C ARG A 80 -18.96 -0.66 -12.98
N HIS A 81 -17.71 -0.49 -12.53
CA HIS A 81 -17.38 0.31 -11.35
C HIS A 81 -17.76 1.79 -11.52
N GLU A 82 -17.58 2.36 -12.71
CA GLU A 82 -18.01 3.72 -13.00
C GLU A 82 -19.53 3.85 -13.00
N SER A 83 -20.23 2.92 -13.66
CA SER A 83 -21.69 2.98 -13.80
C SER A 83 -22.44 2.68 -12.50
N HIS A 84 -21.88 1.85 -11.63
CA HIS A 84 -22.54 1.36 -10.41
C HIS A 84 -21.90 1.86 -9.11
N GLN A 85 -21.35 3.09 -9.13
CA GLN A 85 -20.69 3.69 -7.95
C GLN A 85 -21.58 3.68 -6.70
N TYR A 86 -22.88 3.98 -6.86
CA TYR A 86 -23.81 4.05 -5.74
C TYR A 86 -24.14 2.69 -5.13
N ASP A 87 -24.05 1.62 -5.91
CA ASP A 87 -24.31 0.25 -5.46
C ASP A 87 -23.05 -0.38 -4.84
N LEU A 88 -21.89 -0.17 -5.50
CA LEU A 88 -20.60 -0.76 -5.11
C LEU A 88 -19.90 -0.01 -3.97
N LYS A 89 -20.17 1.28 -3.84
CA LYS A 89 -19.62 2.17 -2.81
C LYS A 89 -20.73 2.90 -2.07
N PRO A 90 -21.30 2.29 -1.03
CA PRO A 90 -22.31 2.95 -0.20
C PRO A 90 -21.75 4.12 0.63
N SER A 91 -20.43 4.22 0.80
CA SER A 91 -19.75 5.35 1.47
C SER A 91 -19.71 6.61 0.63
N ASP A 92 -19.37 7.74 1.25
CA ASP A 92 -19.27 9.05 0.56
C ASP A 92 -18.01 9.16 -0.35
N ASN A 93 -17.09 8.17 -0.29
CA ASN A 93 -15.87 8.12 -1.12
C ASN A 93 -16.14 7.65 -2.56
N ARG A 94 -17.21 8.12 -3.18
CA ARG A 94 -17.54 7.78 -4.57
C ARG A 94 -16.79 8.68 -5.54
N LEU A 95 -16.29 8.10 -6.62
CA LEU A 95 -15.68 8.86 -7.71
C LEU A 95 -16.78 9.34 -8.67
N VAL A 96 -17.38 10.50 -8.38
CA VAL A 96 -18.47 11.07 -9.16
C VAL A 96 -18.01 12.37 -9.80
N PRO A 97 -17.57 12.34 -11.09
CA PRO A 97 -17.13 13.54 -11.79
C PRO A 97 -18.33 14.47 -12.07
N THR A 98 -18.20 15.74 -11.72
CA THR A 98 -19.20 16.79 -11.94
C THR A 98 -18.82 17.71 -13.08
N THR A 99 -17.54 17.83 -13.37
CA THR A 99 -16.99 18.68 -14.43
C THR A 99 -16.37 17.85 -15.55
N GLU A 100 -16.18 18.46 -16.72
CA GLU A 100 -15.48 17.83 -17.85
C GLU A 100 -14.00 17.54 -17.55
N LEU A 101 -13.38 18.35 -16.71
CA LEU A 101 -11.99 18.11 -16.27
C LEU A 101 -11.91 16.84 -15.42
N GLU A 102 -12.78 16.70 -14.45
CA GLU A 102 -12.88 15.52 -13.58
C GLU A 102 -13.16 14.23 -14.40
N ARG A 103 -14.01 14.30 -15.43
CA ARG A 103 -14.25 13.17 -16.34
C ARG A 103 -12.98 12.74 -17.07
N ARG A 104 -12.18 13.70 -17.54
CA ARG A 104 -10.88 13.40 -18.16
C ARG A 104 -9.91 12.76 -17.17
N ASP A 105 -9.98 13.12 -15.89
CA ASP A 105 -9.16 12.51 -14.85
C ASP A 105 -9.59 11.06 -14.58
N VAL A 106 -10.89 10.75 -14.57
CA VAL A 106 -11.41 9.38 -14.50
C VAL A 106 -10.96 8.56 -15.71
N ASP A 107 -11.11 9.11 -16.93
CA ASP A 107 -10.64 8.45 -18.16
C ASP A 107 -9.13 8.21 -18.15
N SER A 108 -8.38 9.15 -17.58
CA SER A 108 -6.93 9.01 -17.40
C SER A 108 -6.60 7.89 -16.41
N LEU A 109 -7.33 7.77 -15.30
CA LEU A 109 -7.19 6.70 -14.33
C LEU A 109 -7.49 5.34 -14.97
N LYS A 110 -8.60 5.22 -15.70
CA LYS A 110 -8.96 3.98 -16.41
C LYS A 110 -7.87 3.54 -17.38
N ARG A 111 -7.30 4.47 -18.15
CA ARG A 111 -6.17 4.17 -19.05
C ARG A 111 -4.93 3.70 -18.29
N LYS A 112 -4.57 4.33 -17.18
CA LYS A 112 -3.43 3.92 -16.35
C LYS A 112 -3.60 2.50 -15.82
N LEU A 113 -4.81 2.12 -15.40
CA LEU A 113 -5.09 0.76 -14.92
C LEU A 113 -5.03 -0.28 -16.05
N LEU A 114 -5.40 0.09 -17.29
CA LEU A 114 -5.20 -0.77 -18.46
C LEU A 114 -3.72 -0.89 -18.84
N ASP A 115 -2.96 0.20 -18.80
CA ASP A 115 -1.52 0.21 -19.08
C ASP A 115 -0.74 -0.58 -18.00
N TYR A 116 -1.24 -0.58 -16.76
CA TYR A 116 -0.67 -1.35 -15.65
C TYR A 116 -0.65 -2.86 -15.95
N LEU A 117 -1.59 -3.39 -16.71
CA LEU A 117 -1.63 -4.83 -17.02
C LEU A 117 -0.40 -5.31 -17.82
N ASP A 118 0.19 -4.46 -18.67
CA ASP A 118 1.43 -4.78 -19.38
C ASP A 118 2.61 -4.91 -18.40
N TYR A 119 2.65 -4.05 -17.38
CA TYR A 119 3.62 -4.11 -16.30
C TYR A 119 3.40 -5.34 -15.43
N GLU A 120 2.15 -5.62 -15.06
CA GLU A 120 1.75 -6.78 -14.27
C GLU A 120 2.15 -8.11 -14.91
N ALA A 121 2.09 -8.19 -16.24
CA ALA A 121 2.46 -9.40 -16.97
C ALA A 121 3.96 -9.77 -16.83
N GLU A 122 4.79 -8.83 -16.41
CA GLU A 122 6.23 -9.02 -16.19
C GLU A 122 6.61 -9.05 -14.70
N LEU A 123 5.74 -8.51 -13.84
CA LEU A 123 6.00 -8.41 -12.39
C LEU A 123 5.91 -9.80 -11.75
N LEU A 124 6.95 -10.18 -10.99
CA LEU A 124 6.99 -11.37 -10.15
C LEU A 124 6.53 -12.66 -10.87
N PRO A 125 7.20 -13.10 -11.96
CA PRO A 125 6.68 -14.15 -12.85
C PRO A 125 6.43 -15.50 -12.17
N ALA A 126 7.15 -15.81 -11.07
CA ALA A 126 6.97 -17.05 -10.31
C ALA A 126 5.85 -16.99 -9.26
N PHE A 127 5.29 -15.81 -9.02
CA PHE A 127 4.29 -15.56 -8.00
C PHE A 127 2.91 -15.34 -8.63
N HIS A 128 1.85 -15.59 -7.85
CA HIS A 128 0.48 -15.30 -8.25
C HIS A 128 -0.30 -14.68 -7.08
N PRO A 129 -1.26 -13.80 -7.34
CA PRO A 129 -2.12 -13.24 -6.30
C PRO A 129 -2.91 -14.32 -5.58
N ALA A 130 -2.62 -14.55 -4.31
CA ALA A 130 -3.32 -15.54 -3.50
C ALA A 130 -4.35 -14.92 -2.56
N TYR A 131 -4.08 -13.70 -2.07
CA TYR A 131 -4.98 -12.97 -1.19
C TYR A 131 -5.18 -11.56 -1.75
N LEU A 132 -6.46 -11.19 -1.93
CA LEU A 132 -6.88 -9.89 -2.44
C LEU A 132 -7.71 -9.18 -1.38
N GLU A 133 -7.33 -7.95 -1.01
CA GLU A 133 -7.99 -7.20 0.04
C GLU A 133 -8.15 -8.06 1.32
N TYR A 134 -7.03 -8.65 1.76
CA TYR A 134 -7.04 -9.52 2.92
C TYR A 134 -7.32 -8.73 4.19
N ASN A 135 -8.49 -8.95 4.77
CA ASN A 135 -8.89 -8.30 6.02
C ASN A 135 -8.28 -9.04 7.22
N ILE A 136 -7.38 -8.36 7.93
CA ILE A 136 -6.67 -8.91 9.09
C ILE A 136 -7.61 -9.28 10.24
N ALA A 137 -8.75 -8.59 10.36
CA ALA A 137 -9.71 -8.82 11.43
C ALA A 137 -10.62 -10.03 11.19
N GLU A 138 -10.61 -10.62 9.99
CA GLU A 138 -11.43 -11.79 9.67
C GLU A 138 -10.73 -13.08 10.11
N GLY A 139 -11.22 -13.69 11.18
CA GLY A 139 -10.89 -15.08 11.57
C GLY A 139 -9.90 -15.25 12.72
N ALA A 140 -9.04 -14.31 12.99
CA ALA A 140 -8.14 -14.34 14.14
C ALA A 140 -7.70 -12.92 14.53
N THR A 141 -7.33 -12.74 15.78
CA THR A 141 -6.82 -11.46 16.27
C THR A 141 -5.36 -11.32 15.88
N ALA A 142 -5.04 -10.38 14.98
CA ALA A 142 -3.66 -10.04 14.69
C ALA A 142 -3.08 -9.15 15.79
N GLU A 143 -1.92 -9.51 16.27
CA GLU A 143 -1.12 -8.68 17.18
C GLU A 143 0.11 -8.15 16.47
N TYR A 144 0.38 -6.87 16.67
CA TYR A 144 1.57 -6.20 16.18
C TYR A 144 2.03 -5.15 17.19
N ALA A 145 3.33 -5.14 17.47
CA ALA A 145 3.91 -4.25 18.49
C ALA A 145 3.19 -4.33 19.86
N GLY A 146 2.71 -5.51 20.25
CA GLY A 146 2.01 -5.75 21.50
C GLY A 146 0.56 -5.27 21.56
N HIS A 147 -0.04 -4.91 20.41
CA HIS A 147 -1.40 -4.39 20.34
C HIS A 147 -2.21 -5.05 19.21
N LEU A 148 -3.54 -5.01 19.37
CA LEU A 148 -4.44 -5.48 18.33
C LEU A 148 -4.30 -4.65 17.06
N LEU A 149 -4.17 -5.33 15.92
CA LEU A 149 -4.07 -4.71 14.60
C LEU A 149 -5.32 -4.99 13.77
N VAL A 150 -5.81 -3.96 13.11
CA VAL A 150 -6.86 -4.04 12.08
C VAL A 150 -6.37 -3.40 10.79
N GLY A 151 -6.86 -3.89 9.67
CA GLY A 151 -6.54 -3.34 8.37
C GLY A 151 -6.78 -4.33 7.25
N THR A 152 -6.51 -3.90 6.05
CA THR A 152 -6.67 -4.71 4.85
C THR A 152 -5.38 -4.61 4.04
N ALA A 153 -4.75 -5.75 3.75
CA ALA A 153 -3.64 -5.82 2.83
C ALA A 153 -4.20 -5.92 1.40
N ASP A 154 -3.78 -5.01 0.52
CA ASP A 154 -4.33 -4.93 -0.84
C ASP A 154 -4.14 -6.24 -1.61
N ARG A 155 -2.93 -6.80 -1.55
CA ARG A 155 -2.58 -8.03 -2.26
C ARG A 155 -1.39 -8.74 -1.61
N ILE A 156 -1.48 -10.07 -1.53
CA ILE A 156 -0.36 -10.94 -1.15
C ILE A 156 -0.20 -11.98 -2.24
N ASP A 157 0.95 -11.96 -2.90
CA ASP A 157 1.33 -12.95 -3.90
C ASP A 157 2.14 -14.06 -3.26
N VAL A 158 1.93 -15.30 -3.74
CA VAL A 158 2.68 -16.46 -3.27
C VAL A 158 3.27 -17.23 -4.45
N ASP A 159 4.36 -17.93 -4.18
CA ASP A 159 4.94 -18.92 -5.10
C ASP A 159 4.62 -20.36 -4.64
N ASN A 160 5.16 -21.34 -5.35
CA ASN A 160 4.96 -22.76 -5.03
C ASN A 160 5.83 -23.24 -3.84
N GLU A 161 6.75 -22.43 -3.34
CA GLU A 161 7.64 -22.76 -2.24
C GLU A 161 7.17 -22.15 -0.90
N GLY A 162 6.09 -21.37 -0.95
CA GLY A 162 5.50 -20.71 0.22
C GLY A 162 6.14 -19.35 0.52
N HIS A 163 6.96 -18.82 -0.40
CA HIS A 163 7.38 -17.44 -0.32
C HIS A 163 6.20 -16.50 -0.59
N ALA A 164 6.22 -15.34 0.05
CA ALA A 164 5.19 -14.34 -0.10
C ALA A 164 5.77 -12.95 -0.42
N VAL A 165 5.07 -12.22 -1.27
CA VAL A 165 5.33 -10.81 -1.53
C VAL A 165 4.06 -10.03 -1.24
N VAL A 166 4.14 -9.10 -0.30
CA VAL A 166 3.04 -8.16 -0.01
C VAL A 166 3.13 -6.97 -0.94
N LEU A 167 2.04 -6.64 -1.58
CA LEU A 167 1.92 -5.56 -2.53
C LEU A 167 0.84 -4.57 -2.08
N ASP A 168 1.16 -3.29 -2.09
CA ASP A 168 0.25 -2.18 -1.79
C ASP A 168 0.21 -1.22 -2.98
N TYR A 169 -0.97 -0.94 -3.50
CA TYR A 169 -1.15 -0.15 -4.70
C TYR A 169 -1.10 1.36 -4.43
N LYS A 170 -0.31 2.09 -5.22
CA LYS A 170 -0.20 3.54 -5.12
C LYS A 170 -0.33 4.21 -6.47
N ALA A 171 -1.04 5.34 -6.52
CA ALA A 171 -1.09 6.17 -7.72
C ALA A 171 0.27 6.82 -8.04
N SER A 172 1.10 7.02 -7.03
CA SER A 172 2.48 7.50 -7.14
C SER A 172 3.32 7.02 -5.96
N VAL A 173 4.61 6.80 -6.19
CA VAL A 173 5.58 6.47 -5.15
C VAL A 173 6.61 7.60 -5.02
N SER A 174 7.10 7.79 -3.80
CA SER A 174 8.10 8.79 -3.43
C SER A 174 9.30 8.10 -2.77
N PRO A 175 10.43 8.79 -2.55
CA PRO A 175 11.56 8.24 -1.80
C PRO A 175 11.20 7.72 -0.40
N GLU A 176 10.08 8.13 0.16
CA GLU A 176 9.60 7.62 1.46
C GLU A 176 9.13 6.18 1.42
N HIS A 177 8.80 5.67 0.24
CA HIS A 177 8.43 4.28 0.01
C HIS A 177 9.65 3.37 -0.26
N GLU A 178 10.83 3.96 -0.51
CA GLU A 178 12.01 3.19 -0.95
C GLU A 178 12.64 2.38 0.19
N LEU A 179 12.73 2.95 1.39
CA LEU A 179 13.34 2.29 2.56
C LEU A 179 12.49 2.51 3.80
N ALA A 180 12.27 1.41 4.53
CA ALA A 180 11.56 1.47 5.81
C ALA A 180 12.36 2.19 6.89
N VAL A 181 13.67 1.98 6.93
CA VAL A 181 14.58 2.63 7.88
C VAL A 181 15.52 3.56 7.12
N ARG A 182 15.45 4.85 7.43
CA ARG A 182 16.29 5.89 6.83
C ARG A 182 17.62 6.03 7.57
N GLU A 183 18.59 6.70 6.95
CA GLU A 183 19.95 6.92 7.48
C GLU A 183 19.97 7.48 8.92
N GLU A 184 18.99 8.26 9.30
CA GLU A 184 18.87 8.82 10.66
C GLU A 184 18.08 7.92 11.65
N GLY A 185 17.82 6.67 11.30
CA GLY A 185 17.01 5.74 12.12
C GLY A 185 15.50 6.08 12.17
N ARG A 186 15.05 7.02 11.36
CA ARG A 186 13.62 7.35 11.21
C ARG A 186 12.96 6.34 10.28
N LEU A 187 11.74 5.95 10.60
CA LEU A 187 10.95 5.08 9.76
C LEU A 187 10.33 5.89 8.60
N GLY A 188 10.36 5.30 7.41
CA GLY A 188 9.61 5.77 6.24
C GLY A 188 8.19 5.21 6.20
N LYS A 189 7.75 4.79 5.01
CA LYS A 189 6.52 4.05 4.85
C LYS A 189 6.73 2.60 5.27
N VAL A 190 5.88 2.09 6.15
CA VAL A 190 6.06 0.77 6.80
C VAL A 190 4.85 -0.15 6.63
N GLN A 191 3.80 0.30 5.99
CA GLN A 191 2.54 -0.41 5.84
C GLN A 191 2.74 -1.82 5.25
N THR A 192 3.50 -1.96 4.18
CA THR A 192 3.79 -3.24 3.54
C THR A 192 4.58 -4.19 4.44
N LEU A 193 5.53 -3.68 5.23
CA LEU A 193 6.29 -4.48 6.20
C LEU A 193 5.43 -4.97 7.36
N ILE A 194 4.49 -4.13 7.83
CA ILE A 194 3.51 -4.54 8.85
C ILE A 194 2.65 -5.69 8.31
N TYR A 195 2.14 -5.57 7.09
CA TYR A 195 1.36 -6.64 6.47
C TYR A 195 2.18 -7.90 6.17
N ALA A 196 3.47 -7.76 5.83
CA ALA A 196 4.36 -8.89 5.66
C ALA A 196 4.55 -9.67 6.97
N GLN A 197 4.74 -8.97 8.10
CA GLN A 197 4.82 -9.61 9.41
C GLN A 197 3.51 -10.33 9.79
N VAL A 198 2.37 -9.72 9.46
CA VAL A 198 1.05 -10.35 9.66
C VAL A 198 0.90 -11.60 8.80
N ALA A 199 1.28 -11.53 7.52
CA ALA A 199 1.23 -12.70 6.62
C ALA A 199 2.11 -13.85 7.16
N ARG A 200 3.29 -13.54 7.68
CA ARG A 200 4.18 -14.52 8.32
C ARG A 200 3.50 -15.20 9.51
N ARG A 201 2.87 -14.44 10.40
CA ARG A 201 2.32 -14.95 11.66
C ARG A 201 0.96 -15.63 11.49
N MET A 202 0.08 -15.03 10.71
CA MET A 202 -1.30 -15.50 10.58
C MET A 202 -1.51 -16.52 9.46
N LEU A 203 -0.78 -16.37 8.36
CA LEU A 203 -0.91 -17.25 7.20
C LEU A 203 0.18 -18.31 7.12
N GLY A 204 1.21 -18.24 7.99
CA GLY A 204 2.34 -19.18 7.99
C GLY A 204 3.20 -19.06 6.73
N LEU A 205 3.12 -17.94 6.01
CA LEU A 205 3.89 -17.68 4.80
C LEU A 205 5.32 -17.26 5.14
N ASN A 206 6.22 -17.36 4.16
CA ASN A 206 7.58 -16.84 4.26
C ASN A 206 7.71 -15.55 3.42
N PRO A 207 7.55 -14.35 4.01
CA PRO A 207 7.67 -13.11 3.27
C PRO A 207 9.11 -12.89 2.78
N VAL A 208 9.23 -12.57 1.50
CA VAL A 208 10.49 -12.22 0.82
C VAL A 208 10.41 -10.87 0.13
N GLY A 209 9.27 -10.19 0.23
CA GLY A 209 9.07 -8.86 -0.31
C GLY A 209 7.91 -8.13 0.36
N ALA A 210 8.08 -6.82 0.50
CA ALA A 210 7.10 -5.87 1.01
C ALA A 210 7.17 -4.61 0.15
N LEU A 211 6.32 -4.53 -0.86
CA LEU A 211 6.47 -3.63 -2.00
C LEU A 211 5.27 -2.70 -2.18
N TYR A 212 5.54 -1.49 -2.62
CA TYR A 212 4.55 -0.56 -3.14
C TYR A 212 4.57 -0.62 -4.67
N VAL A 213 3.42 -0.84 -5.27
CA VAL A 213 3.25 -0.94 -6.73
C VAL A 213 2.56 0.31 -7.25
N CYS A 214 3.25 1.05 -8.10
CA CYS A 214 2.73 2.26 -8.73
C CYS A 214 1.99 1.91 -10.03
N TYR A 215 0.68 2.19 -10.07
CA TYR A 215 -0.14 2.09 -11.28
C TYR A 215 -0.30 3.44 -12.02
N GLY A 216 0.45 4.47 -11.62
CA GLY A 216 0.34 5.83 -12.13
C GLY A 216 0.89 6.01 -13.55
N LYS A 217 1.37 7.22 -13.85
CA LYS A 217 1.90 7.59 -15.18
C LYS A 217 3.09 6.72 -15.60
N ARG A 218 3.85 6.22 -14.67
CA ARG A 218 4.99 5.32 -14.89
C ARG A 218 4.88 4.19 -13.86
N CYS A 219 4.55 2.99 -14.32
CA CYS A 219 4.51 1.82 -13.47
C CYS A 219 5.90 1.52 -12.92
N ALA A 220 5.97 1.21 -11.64
CA ALA A 220 7.21 0.88 -10.95
C ALA A 220 6.89 0.17 -9.64
N VAL A 221 7.84 -0.62 -9.12
CA VAL A 221 7.81 -1.12 -7.75
C VAL A 221 8.90 -0.44 -6.93
N THR A 222 8.65 -0.34 -5.63
CA THR A 222 9.61 0.15 -4.63
C THR A 222 9.31 -0.49 -3.28
N GLY A 223 10.22 -0.44 -2.33
CA GLY A 223 10.03 -1.05 -1.01
C GLY A 223 11.23 -1.90 -0.59
N ALA A 224 10.99 -2.98 0.15
CA ALA A 224 12.02 -3.90 0.60
C ALA A 224 11.80 -5.30 0.02
N TYR A 225 12.87 -5.98 -0.38
CA TYR A 225 12.82 -7.36 -0.85
C TYR A 225 14.12 -8.11 -0.54
N ASP A 226 14.03 -9.42 -0.45
CA ASP A 226 15.17 -10.29 -0.28
C ASP A 226 15.80 -10.58 -1.64
N ALA A 227 16.94 -9.98 -1.93
CA ALA A 227 17.67 -10.16 -3.18
C ALA A 227 18.27 -11.56 -3.37
N THR A 228 18.26 -12.41 -2.35
CA THR A 228 18.67 -13.81 -2.47
C THR A 228 17.57 -14.70 -3.06
N VAL A 229 16.31 -14.22 -3.01
CA VAL A 229 15.13 -14.95 -3.51
C VAL A 229 14.54 -14.24 -4.73
N LEU A 230 14.40 -12.92 -4.68
CA LEU A 230 13.82 -12.11 -5.75
C LEU A 230 14.92 -11.46 -6.59
N GLU A 231 15.11 -11.94 -7.80
CA GLU A 231 16.07 -11.38 -8.73
C GLU A 231 15.56 -10.13 -9.44
N SER A 232 16.48 -9.27 -9.84
CA SER A 232 16.22 -8.03 -10.57
C SER A 232 15.25 -8.13 -11.77
N PRO A 233 15.33 -9.17 -12.63
CA PRO A 233 14.36 -9.33 -13.73
C PRO A 233 12.91 -9.52 -13.28
N HIS A 234 12.69 -9.94 -12.04
CA HIS A 234 11.36 -10.16 -11.48
C HIS A 234 10.68 -8.87 -10.98
N LEU A 235 11.43 -7.78 -10.92
CA LEU A 235 11.00 -6.48 -10.39
C LEU A 235 11.30 -5.37 -11.41
N PRO A 236 10.58 -5.34 -12.55
CA PRO A 236 10.86 -4.38 -13.62
C PRO A 236 10.68 -2.94 -13.13
N PHE A 237 11.61 -2.08 -13.55
CA PHE A 237 11.67 -0.65 -13.22
C PHE A 237 11.88 -0.30 -11.74
N MET A 238 12.27 -1.27 -10.92
CA MET A 238 12.66 -0.99 -9.54
C MET A 238 13.96 -0.17 -9.48
N ARG A 239 14.02 0.75 -8.52
CA ARG A 239 15.25 1.48 -8.20
C ARG A 239 16.07 0.68 -7.21
N HIS A 240 16.82 -0.30 -7.71
CA HIS A 240 17.55 -1.29 -6.91
C HIS A 240 18.52 -0.69 -5.88
N ASP A 241 19.16 0.42 -6.23
CA ASP A 241 20.10 1.13 -5.38
C ASP A 241 19.52 1.64 -4.06
N LYS A 242 18.19 1.71 -3.98
CA LYS A 242 17.48 2.27 -2.82
C LYS A 242 16.47 1.35 -2.16
N CYS A 243 16.11 0.27 -2.84
CA CYS A 243 15.03 -0.63 -2.40
C CYS A 243 15.52 -2.02 -2.04
N GLU A 244 16.75 -2.37 -2.43
CA GLU A 244 17.31 -3.67 -2.14
C GLU A 244 17.57 -3.83 -0.64
N PHE A 245 17.00 -4.87 -0.06
CA PHE A 245 17.42 -5.38 1.23
C PHE A 245 18.53 -6.41 0.99
N ALA A 246 19.78 -5.95 1.02
CA ALA A 246 20.91 -6.86 1.17
C ALA A 246 20.98 -7.26 2.65
N PRO A 247 20.78 -8.55 2.99
CA PRO A 247 20.95 -8.99 4.36
C PRO A 247 22.37 -8.64 4.83
N ARG A 248 22.49 -7.94 5.95
CA ARG A 248 23.79 -7.72 6.58
C ARG A 248 24.24 -9.06 7.16
N ASP A 249 25.41 -9.56 6.78
CA ASP A 249 26.09 -10.71 7.38
C ASP A 249 25.18 -11.76 8.05
N GLY A 250 24.28 -12.41 7.29
CA GLY A 250 23.39 -13.46 7.79
C GLY A 250 22.02 -13.02 8.30
N GLU A 251 21.64 -11.74 8.19
CA GLU A 251 20.25 -11.31 8.42
C GLU A 251 19.32 -11.88 7.34
N SER A 252 18.19 -12.43 7.76
CA SER A 252 17.09 -12.80 6.89
C SER A 252 16.09 -11.65 6.69
N PHE A 253 15.20 -11.78 5.71
CA PHE A 253 14.08 -10.83 5.57
C PHE A 253 13.17 -10.83 6.83
N ALA A 254 13.06 -11.98 7.51
CA ALA A 254 12.36 -12.09 8.78
C ALA A 254 13.00 -11.21 9.88
N ASP A 255 14.33 -11.14 9.94
CA ASP A 255 15.01 -10.27 10.92
C ASP A 255 14.76 -8.78 10.62
N LEU A 256 14.62 -8.39 9.34
CA LEU A 256 14.18 -7.05 8.96
C LEU A 256 12.78 -6.76 9.50
N LEU A 257 11.84 -7.70 9.36
CA LEU A 257 10.46 -7.54 9.85
C LEU A 257 10.45 -7.40 11.37
N ASP A 258 11.15 -8.26 12.10
CA ASP A 258 11.22 -8.23 13.57
C ASP A 258 11.85 -6.92 14.08
N ARG A 259 12.96 -6.48 13.50
CA ARG A 259 13.61 -5.20 13.84
C ARG A 259 12.73 -3.99 13.52
N THR A 260 11.99 -4.04 12.42
CA THR A 260 11.05 -2.97 12.04
C THR A 260 9.90 -2.89 13.05
N GLU A 261 9.37 -4.02 13.49
CA GLU A 261 8.34 -4.07 14.52
C GLU A 261 8.82 -3.50 15.86
N GLU A 262 10.03 -3.84 16.30
CA GLU A 262 10.64 -3.26 17.50
C GLU A 262 10.78 -1.73 17.41
N ALA A 263 11.16 -1.23 16.24
CA ALA A 263 11.26 0.21 16.01
C ALA A 263 9.89 0.89 16.03
N ILE A 264 8.87 0.25 15.46
CA ILE A 264 7.48 0.71 15.49
C ILE A 264 6.92 0.65 16.90
N ALA A 265 7.21 -0.40 17.67
CA ALA A 265 6.73 -0.53 19.05
C ALA A 265 7.10 0.70 19.90
N ARG A 266 8.32 1.21 19.80
CA ARG A 266 8.73 2.45 20.46
C ARG A 266 7.90 3.67 20.04
N GLY A 267 7.52 3.73 18.76
CA GLY A 267 6.63 4.78 18.25
C GLY A 267 5.20 4.65 18.80
N VAL A 268 4.70 3.42 18.85
CA VAL A 268 3.38 3.10 19.42
C VAL A 268 3.31 3.42 20.92
N GLU A 269 4.34 3.09 21.68
CA GLU A 269 4.42 3.46 23.11
C GLU A 269 4.36 4.99 23.29
N ARG A 270 5.09 5.74 22.50
CA ARG A 270 5.02 7.22 22.50
C ARG A 270 3.61 7.72 22.15
N MET A 271 2.97 7.13 21.15
CA MET A 271 1.61 7.47 20.75
C MET A 271 0.60 7.23 21.90
N LEU A 272 0.70 6.10 22.56
CA LEU A 272 -0.20 5.72 23.65
C LEU A 272 0.09 6.48 24.94
N SER A 273 1.33 6.93 25.17
CA SER A 273 1.66 7.85 26.27
C SER A 273 1.15 9.28 26.07
N GLY A 274 0.56 9.59 24.91
CA GLY A 274 0.02 10.91 24.60
C GLY A 274 1.06 11.93 24.10
N ASP A 275 2.21 11.49 23.60
CA ASP A 275 3.17 12.38 22.97
C ASP A 275 2.63 12.84 21.60
N VAL A 276 2.20 14.11 21.56
CA VAL A 276 1.63 14.75 20.36
C VAL A 276 2.43 15.98 19.94
N ARG A 277 3.70 16.06 20.32
CA ARG A 277 4.57 17.18 19.93
C ARG A 277 4.76 17.21 18.42
N PRO A 278 4.83 18.39 17.80
CA PRO A 278 5.14 18.51 16.39
C PRO A 278 6.60 18.10 16.13
N ASP A 279 6.76 16.94 15.50
CA ASP A 279 8.06 16.37 15.14
C ASP A 279 7.93 15.73 13.73
N PRO A 280 7.90 16.54 12.65
CA PRO A 280 7.77 16.04 11.29
C PRO A 280 9.02 15.24 10.89
N SER A 281 8.82 14.00 10.41
CA SER A 281 9.91 13.12 9.96
C SER A 281 10.61 13.63 8.70
N SER A 282 9.91 14.44 7.89
CA SER A 282 10.43 15.06 6.67
C SER A 282 9.64 16.32 6.33
N PRO A 283 10.11 17.19 5.42
CA PRO A 283 9.32 18.30 4.91
C PRO A 283 8.00 17.84 4.27
N HIS A 284 7.96 16.68 3.63
CA HIS A 284 6.74 16.09 3.05
C HIS A 284 5.64 15.85 4.09
N ALA A 285 5.99 15.57 5.34
CA ALA A 285 5.01 15.40 6.41
C ALA A 285 4.10 16.65 6.58
N CYS A 286 4.62 17.82 6.24
CA CYS A 286 3.90 19.09 6.36
C CYS A 286 3.06 19.45 5.13
N THR A 287 3.25 18.79 3.98
CA THR A 287 2.60 19.16 2.71
C THR A 287 1.06 19.11 2.81
N TRP A 288 0.53 18.04 3.38
CA TRP A 288 -0.92 17.81 3.55
C TRP A 288 -1.38 17.90 5.01
N CYS A 289 -0.61 18.61 5.84
CA CYS A 289 -0.97 18.82 7.23
C CYS A 289 -2.05 19.92 7.36
N PRO A 290 -3.19 19.67 8.02
CA PRO A 290 -4.26 20.64 8.17
C PRO A 290 -3.88 21.80 9.10
N VAL A 291 -2.80 21.66 9.88
CA VAL A 291 -2.36 22.68 10.83
C VAL A 291 -1.38 23.64 10.16
N LEU A 292 -1.91 24.70 9.56
CA LEU A 292 -1.12 25.68 8.81
C LEU A 292 -0.26 26.57 9.72
N SER A 293 -0.69 26.80 10.97
CA SER A 293 -0.01 27.64 11.96
C SER A 293 0.99 26.91 12.85
N CYS A 294 1.38 25.67 12.49
CA CYS A 294 2.35 24.90 13.28
C CYS A 294 3.74 25.55 13.24
N ALA A 295 4.33 25.76 14.42
CA ALA A 295 5.66 26.37 14.55
C ALA A 295 6.79 25.53 13.94
N GLU A 296 6.62 24.19 13.92
CA GLU A 296 7.59 23.23 13.35
C GLU A 296 7.29 22.90 11.88
N ARG A 297 6.41 23.67 11.23
CA ARG A 297 6.08 23.44 9.81
C ARG A 297 7.31 23.68 8.95
N ARG A 298 7.73 22.64 8.25
CA ARG A 298 8.82 22.71 7.27
C ARG A 298 8.24 23.03 5.89
N ALA A 299 8.81 24.04 5.24
CA ALA A 299 8.40 24.51 3.90
C ALA A 299 9.03 23.64 2.80
#